data_8aaf80536a5de869dde8fee1dd607284
#
_entry.id   8aaf80536a5de869dde8fee1dd607284
#
_cell.length_a   1.000
_cell.length_b   1.000
_cell.length_c   1.000
_cell.angle_alpha   90.00
_cell.angle_beta   90.00
_cell.angle_gamma   90.00
#
_symmetry.space_group_name_H-M   'P 1'
#
loop_
_entity.id
_entity.type
_entity.pdbx_description
1 polymer ?
#
loop_
_entity_poly.entity_id
_entity_poly.type
_entity_poly.pdbx_seq_one_letter_code
_entity_poly.pdbx_strand_id
1 'polypeptide(L)'
;MKKYLAVLIASLLIILAGCGPENGTAEQTTKAASLNAISADEIDTTVGKSDQDAAYDESSATKITLTGASASISGNGASQKDGVVTIQQEGTYLVSGTLENGQLVVDAADTEKVQIVLQNVSIDCSDHAALFIKQADKVFLTLAEGTENTLSSGSSYALGDDDSNVDGVIFSRADLTMNGSGSLAVNAAYKHAVVSKDDLVVTGGQYAIKAENGGGLYGKDCVKITGGAFTIATGTDAIQANNAEKADQGYVYISGGTFDLTAGTDAVQAETVLRIDGGTFQITSGGGSANASIDKSGKDSPGWGMWGPQSEQNPSQDAESTDTSDSAKGLKAGASLSLRGGTFSINSSDDSIHSNGTVTITGGTLSLKSGDDGVHAGDALLIEEGTIKISQSYE
;
A
#
# COMPACT_ATOMS: atom_id res chain seq x y z
N MET A 1 -13.67 -45.29 -24.47
CA MET A 1 -13.03 -46.56 -24.05
C MET A 1 -11.75 -46.23 -23.26
N LYS A 2 -11.67 -46.85 -22.03
CA LYS A 2 -10.50 -47.01 -21.14
C LYS A 2 -9.88 -45.77 -20.52
N LYS A 3 -10.25 -45.52 -19.36
CA LYS A 3 -9.78 -45.36 -17.97
C LYS A 3 -8.34 -45.86 -17.75
N TYR A 4 -7.48 -45.01 -17.16
CA TYR A 4 -6.41 -45.44 -16.25
C TYR A 4 -6.38 -44.58 -15.01
N LEU A 5 -6.70 -45.19 -13.89
CA LEU A 5 -6.63 -44.77 -12.51
C LEU A 5 -5.21 -45.15 -12.01
N ALA A 6 -4.41 -44.23 -11.56
CA ALA A 6 -3.15 -44.52 -10.86
C ALA A 6 -3.32 -44.22 -9.38
N VAL A 7 -3.35 -45.28 -8.58
CA VAL A 7 -3.32 -45.26 -7.11
C VAL A 7 -1.87 -45.23 -6.66
N LEU A 8 -1.45 -44.24 -5.86
CA LEU A 8 -0.17 -44.20 -5.20
C LEU A 8 -0.37 -44.53 -3.71
N ILE A 9 0.15 -45.69 -3.30
CA ILE A 9 0.16 -46.20 -1.94
C ILE A 9 1.35 -45.57 -1.20
N ALA A 10 1.08 -44.83 -0.16
CA ALA A 10 2.09 -44.35 0.78
C ALA A 10 2.28 -45.40 1.89
N SER A 11 3.46 -45.96 1.96
CA SER A 11 3.88 -46.91 3.01
C SER A 11 4.28 -46.18 4.26
N LEU A 12 3.55 -46.40 5.35
CA LEU A 12 3.81 -45.98 6.72
C LEU A 12 4.85 -46.91 7.34
N LEU A 13 6.05 -46.41 7.65
CA LEU A 13 7.04 -47.11 8.46
C LEU A 13 6.93 -46.63 9.89
N ILE A 14 6.44 -47.48 10.78
CA ILE A 14 6.46 -47.29 12.23
C ILE A 14 7.73 -47.93 12.75
N ILE A 15 8.63 -47.15 13.35
CA ILE A 15 9.73 -47.65 14.18
C ILE A 15 9.44 -47.27 15.61
N LEU A 16 9.16 -48.29 16.43
CA LEU A 16 9.11 -48.24 17.87
C LEU A 16 10.52 -48.58 18.42
N ALA A 17 11.12 -47.70 19.19
CA ALA A 17 12.15 -48.09 20.13
C ALA A 17 12.35 -47.03 21.23
N GLY A 18 12.08 -47.39 22.45
CA GLY A 18 12.95 -47.23 23.60
C GLY A 18 12.82 -45.95 24.42
N CYS A 19 12.25 -46.11 25.63
CA CYS A 19 12.26 -45.17 26.74
C CYS A 19 13.68 -44.81 27.22
N GLY A 20 13.89 -43.52 27.53
CA GLY A 20 14.88 -42.98 28.46
C GLY A 20 14.57 -41.52 28.73
N PRO A 21 14.54 -41.06 30.01
CA PRO A 21 14.15 -39.69 30.30
C PRO A 21 15.38 -38.79 30.27
N GLU A 22 15.41 -37.82 29.34
CA GLU A 22 16.23 -36.62 29.47
C GLU A 22 15.40 -35.38 29.17
N ASN A 23 15.34 -34.52 30.20
CA ASN A 23 14.78 -33.17 30.09
C ASN A 23 15.63 -32.34 29.14
N GLY A 24 15.03 -31.91 28.08
CA GLY A 24 15.57 -30.90 27.18
C GLY A 24 14.40 -30.30 26.39
N THR A 25 13.80 -29.24 26.91
CA THR A 25 12.90 -28.38 26.18
C THR A 25 13.67 -27.71 25.06
N ALA A 26 13.59 -28.27 23.83
CA ALA A 26 13.98 -27.58 22.66
C ALA A 26 12.85 -26.60 22.30
N GLU A 27 13.01 -25.35 22.65
CA GLU A 27 12.24 -24.27 22.06
C GLU A 27 12.50 -24.27 20.54
N GLN A 28 11.52 -24.71 19.77
CA GLN A 28 11.46 -24.42 18.36
C GLN A 28 11.10 -22.94 18.22
N THR A 29 12.09 -22.08 18.17
CA THR A 29 11.95 -20.77 17.55
C THR A 29 11.65 -21.03 16.07
N THR A 30 10.39 -20.94 15.69
CA THR A 30 10.00 -20.82 14.29
C THR A 30 10.49 -19.45 13.81
N LYS A 31 11.75 -19.41 13.36
CA LYS A 31 12.24 -18.31 12.54
C LYS A 31 11.30 -18.28 11.33
N ALA A 32 10.52 -17.23 11.19
CA ALA A 32 9.75 -17.01 9.96
C ALA A 32 10.73 -17.20 8.80
N ALA A 33 10.38 -18.10 7.86
CA ALA A 33 11.21 -18.33 6.69
C ALA A 33 11.26 -16.99 5.96
N SER A 34 12.43 -16.34 5.96
CA SER A 34 12.62 -15.17 5.10
C SER A 34 12.35 -15.65 3.68
N LEU A 35 11.32 -15.08 3.03
CA LEU A 35 11.14 -15.21 1.59
C LEU A 35 12.51 -14.87 0.98
N ASN A 36 13.01 -15.69 0.04
CA ASN A 36 14.23 -15.35 -0.68
C ASN A 36 14.00 -13.97 -1.31
N ALA A 37 14.60 -12.95 -0.71
CA ALA A 37 14.37 -11.58 -1.13
C ALA A 37 14.89 -11.40 -2.55
N ILE A 38 14.00 -11.00 -3.45
CA ILE A 38 14.41 -10.56 -4.78
C ILE A 38 15.10 -9.20 -4.68
N SER A 39 16.02 -8.94 -5.59
CA SER A 39 16.67 -7.63 -5.64
C SER A 39 15.75 -6.59 -6.28
N ALA A 40 16.07 -5.31 -6.08
CA ALA A 40 15.33 -4.22 -6.71
C ALA A 40 15.44 -4.20 -8.25
N ASP A 41 16.32 -4.98 -8.84
CA ASP A 41 16.47 -5.15 -10.30
C ASP A 41 15.54 -6.23 -10.87
N GLU A 42 15.03 -7.11 -10.02
CA GLU A 42 14.23 -8.27 -10.43
C GLU A 42 12.72 -8.02 -10.38
N ILE A 43 12.26 -6.93 -9.76
CA ILE A 43 10.85 -6.56 -9.77
C ILE A 43 10.39 -6.15 -11.18
N ASP A 44 9.14 -6.43 -11.52
CA ASP A 44 8.55 -5.95 -12.77
C ASP A 44 8.23 -4.45 -12.69
N THR A 45 9.04 -3.62 -13.35
CA THR A 45 8.83 -2.17 -13.47
C THR A 45 8.02 -1.77 -14.69
N THR A 46 7.55 -2.75 -15.47
CA THR A 46 6.82 -2.47 -16.71
C THR A 46 5.43 -1.93 -16.42
N VAL A 47 5.10 -0.82 -17.09
CA VAL A 47 3.74 -0.28 -17.13
C VAL A 47 3.23 -0.42 -18.56
N GLY A 48 2.10 -1.09 -18.73
CA GLY A 48 1.52 -1.38 -20.03
C GLY A 48 1.14 -0.12 -20.81
N LYS A 49 1.08 -0.23 -22.14
CA LYS A 49 0.63 0.90 -22.97
C LYS A 49 -0.79 1.32 -22.64
N SER A 50 -1.67 0.36 -22.33
CA SER A 50 -3.06 0.64 -21.94
C SER A 50 -3.14 1.36 -20.59
N ASP A 51 -2.18 1.16 -19.68
CA ASP A 51 -2.15 1.86 -18.40
C ASP A 51 -1.81 3.34 -18.58
N GLN A 52 -1.01 3.65 -19.59
CA GLN A 52 -0.57 5.01 -19.91
C GLN A 52 -1.57 5.73 -20.86
N ASP A 53 -2.45 4.97 -21.50
CA ASP A 53 -3.42 5.52 -22.46
C ASP A 53 -4.69 5.96 -21.73
N ALA A 54 -4.87 7.27 -21.58
CA ALA A 54 -6.06 7.89 -21.03
C ALA A 54 -7.09 8.29 -22.11
N ALA A 55 -6.83 7.97 -23.38
CA ALA A 55 -7.74 8.30 -24.46
C ALA A 55 -9.04 7.47 -24.41
N TYR A 56 -10.13 8.07 -24.82
CA TYR A 56 -11.43 7.42 -24.93
C TYR A 56 -12.24 8.03 -26.09
N ASP A 57 -13.15 7.23 -26.64
CA ASP A 57 -14.06 7.67 -27.69
C ASP A 57 -15.47 7.91 -27.13
N GLU A 58 -15.85 9.18 -27.00
CA GLU A 58 -17.16 9.57 -26.49
C GLU A 58 -18.34 9.09 -27.35
N SER A 59 -18.12 8.81 -28.63
CA SER A 59 -19.19 8.44 -29.55
C SER A 59 -19.65 6.99 -29.36
N SER A 60 -18.76 6.12 -28.89
CA SER A 60 -19.01 4.70 -28.62
C SER A 60 -19.25 4.39 -27.16
N ALA A 61 -18.97 5.34 -26.26
CA ALA A 61 -19.06 5.16 -24.83
C ALA A 61 -20.51 5.12 -24.32
N THR A 62 -20.76 4.29 -23.31
CA THR A 62 -21.99 4.35 -22.50
C THR A 62 -21.91 5.55 -21.56
N LYS A 63 -22.93 6.41 -21.58
CA LYS A 63 -23.01 7.61 -20.74
C LYS A 63 -23.86 7.33 -19.51
N ILE A 64 -23.30 7.61 -18.34
CA ILE A 64 -23.94 7.48 -17.02
C ILE A 64 -24.01 8.87 -16.40
N THR A 65 -25.20 9.41 -16.26
CA THR A 65 -25.42 10.70 -15.61
C THR A 65 -26.07 10.48 -14.24
N LEU A 66 -25.31 10.75 -13.20
CA LEU A 66 -25.74 10.64 -11.80
C LEU A 66 -26.66 11.82 -11.45
N THR A 67 -27.78 11.54 -10.76
CA THR A 67 -28.85 12.54 -10.51
C THR A 67 -29.37 12.50 -9.07
N GLY A 68 -28.47 12.61 -8.08
CA GLY A 68 -28.83 12.52 -6.67
C GLY A 68 -28.97 11.05 -6.22
N ALA A 69 -30.19 10.54 -6.10
CA ALA A 69 -30.44 9.17 -5.64
C ALA A 69 -30.51 8.13 -6.80
N SER A 70 -30.24 8.52 -8.03
CA SER A 70 -30.43 7.69 -9.21
C SER A 70 -29.41 8.01 -10.31
N ALA A 71 -29.47 7.29 -11.43
CA ALA A 71 -28.69 7.59 -12.62
C ALA A 71 -29.52 7.39 -13.89
N SER A 72 -29.21 8.19 -14.91
CA SER A 72 -29.67 7.99 -16.28
C SER A 72 -28.56 7.35 -17.08
N ILE A 73 -28.87 6.26 -17.79
CA ILE A 73 -27.91 5.50 -18.59
C ILE A 73 -28.31 5.57 -20.05
N SER A 74 -27.36 5.95 -20.91
CA SER A 74 -27.51 5.97 -22.36
C SER A 74 -26.42 5.13 -22.99
N GLY A 75 -26.77 3.96 -23.48
CA GLY A 75 -25.86 2.93 -24.00
C GLY A 75 -26.17 1.56 -23.40
N ASN A 76 -25.21 0.66 -23.44
CA ASN A 76 -25.35 -0.72 -22.99
C ASN A 76 -24.31 -1.04 -21.91
N GLY A 77 -24.44 -2.20 -21.27
CA GLY A 77 -23.46 -2.75 -20.34
C GLY A 77 -23.53 -2.19 -18.94
N ALA A 78 -24.47 -1.28 -18.66
CA ALA A 78 -24.71 -0.79 -17.30
C ALA A 78 -26.18 -0.81 -16.94
N SER A 79 -26.48 -0.92 -15.65
CA SER A 79 -27.83 -0.87 -15.09
C SER A 79 -27.84 -0.05 -13.80
N GLN A 80 -29.03 0.39 -13.36
CA GLN A 80 -29.20 1.14 -12.12
C GLN A 80 -30.38 0.53 -11.33
N LYS A 81 -30.16 0.35 -10.03
CA LYS A 81 -31.20 -0.06 -9.11
C LYS A 81 -30.88 0.44 -7.69
N ASP A 82 -31.86 1.06 -7.03
CA ASP A 82 -31.80 1.42 -5.61
C ASP A 82 -30.54 2.23 -5.20
N GLY A 83 -30.13 3.21 -6.01
CA GLY A 83 -28.93 4.02 -5.77
C GLY A 83 -27.61 3.35 -6.20
N VAL A 84 -27.65 2.10 -6.66
CA VAL A 84 -26.47 1.37 -7.15
C VAL A 84 -26.45 1.38 -8.67
N VAL A 85 -25.37 1.88 -9.25
CA VAL A 85 -25.09 1.81 -10.70
C VAL A 85 -24.11 0.66 -10.92
N THR A 86 -24.49 -0.35 -11.71
CA THR A 86 -23.65 -1.52 -11.97
C THR A 86 -23.24 -1.58 -13.43
N ILE A 87 -21.94 -1.62 -13.66
CA ILE A 87 -21.29 -1.88 -14.96
C ILE A 87 -21.03 -3.37 -15.06
N GLN A 88 -21.54 -4.02 -16.12
CA GLN A 88 -21.60 -5.47 -16.25
C GLN A 88 -20.92 -6.02 -17.52
N GLN A 89 -20.35 -5.17 -18.36
CA GLN A 89 -19.71 -5.54 -19.61
C GLN A 89 -18.46 -4.72 -19.87
N GLU A 90 -17.56 -5.23 -20.70
CA GLU A 90 -16.42 -4.46 -21.21
C GLU A 90 -16.88 -3.19 -21.92
N GLY A 91 -16.03 -2.18 -21.94
CA GLY A 91 -16.27 -0.93 -22.66
C GLY A 91 -15.83 0.32 -21.90
N THR A 92 -16.16 1.46 -22.51
CA THR A 92 -15.88 2.78 -21.93
C THR A 92 -17.19 3.39 -21.39
N TYR A 93 -17.13 3.86 -20.16
CA TYR A 93 -18.26 4.46 -19.45
C TYR A 93 -17.91 5.87 -19.02
N LEU A 94 -18.63 6.87 -19.58
CA LEU A 94 -18.48 8.26 -19.19
C LEU A 94 -19.43 8.56 -18.05
N VAL A 95 -18.87 8.81 -16.87
CA VAL A 95 -19.65 9.05 -15.66
C VAL A 95 -19.58 10.53 -15.30
N SER A 96 -20.74 11.15 -15.05
CA SER A 96 -20.82 12.56 -14.66
C SER A 96 -21.95 12.79 -13.64
N GLY A 97 -21.89 13.90 -12.90
CA GLY A 97 -22.92 14.32 -11.95
C GLY A 97 -22.73 13.80 -10.53
N THR A 98 -23.79 13.81 -9.75
CA THR A 98 -23.73 13.52 -8.30
C THR A 98 -24.61 12.33 -7.96
N LEU A 99 -24.07 11.42 -7.14
CA LEU A 99 -24.80 10.31 -6.53
C LEU A 99 -24.71 10.47 -4.99
N GLU A 100 -25.84 10.76 -4.37
CA GLU A 100 -25.97 10.94 -2.92
C GLU A 100 -26.33 9.60 -2.29
N ASN A 101 -25.51 9.13 -1.37
CA ASN A 101 -25.64 7.83 -0.70
C ASN A 101 -25.87 6.67 -1.67
N GLY A 102 -24.99 6.56 -2.65
CA GLY A 102 -25.06 5.52 -3.67
C GLY A 102 -23.69 4.99 -4.06
N GLN A 103 -23.68 4.02 -4.97
CA GLN A 103 -22.48 3.25 -5.31
C GLN A 103 -22.34 3.06 -6.82
N LEU A 104 -21.11 3.14 -7.31
CA LEU A 104 -20.73 2.67 -8.64
C LEU A 104 -20.03 1.31 -8.49
N VAL A 105 -20.59 0.27 -9.10
CA VAL A 105 -20.10 -1.10 -9.03
C VAL A 105 -19.65 -1.55 -10.42
N VAL A 106 -18.52 -2.25 -10.50
CA VAL A 106 -18.11 -3.03 -11.67
C VAL A 106 -18.25 -4.52 -11.32
N ASP A 107 -19.11 -5.22 -12.04
CA ASP A 107 -19.36 -6.66 -11.91
C ASP A 107 -19.41 -7.26 -13.34
N ALA A 108 -18.26 -7.13 -14.05
CA ALA A 108 -18.05 -7.65 -15.40
C ALA A 108 -17.38 -9.03 -15.34
N ALA A 109 -17.23 -9.72 -16.47
CA ALA A 109 -16.52 -10.99 -16.47
C ALA A 109 -15.01 -10.78 -16.13
N ASP A 110 -14.38 -11.79 -15.57
CA ASP A 110 -12.96 -11.81 -15.19
C ASP A 110 -11.98 -11.79 -16.37
N THR A 111 -12.50 -11.75 -17.59
CA THR A 111 -11.75 -11.58 -18.83
C THR A 111 -12.01 -10.24 -19.50
N GLU A 112 -12.85 -9.40 -18.91
CA GLU A 112 -13.30 -8.13 -19.49
C GLU A 112 -12.58 -6.94 -18.87
N LYS A 113 -12.22 -5.96 -19.71
CA LYS A 113 -11.62 -4.69 -19.31
C LYS A 113 -12.64 -3.57 -19.36
N VAL A 114 -12.68 -2.78 -18.31
CA VAL A 114 -13.62 -1.66 -18.17
C VAL A 114 -12.85 -0.36 -18.04
N GLN A 115 -13.20 0.65 -18.83
CA GLN A 115 -12.71 2.01 -18.64
C GLN A 115 -13.85 2.90 -18.10
N ILE A 116 -13.61 3.48 -16.91
CA ILE A 116 -14.50 4.45 -16.27
C ILE A 116 -13.84 5.82 -16.42
N VAL A 117 -14.49 6.73 -17.15
CA VAL A 117 -14.01 8.10 -17.31
C VAL A 117 -14.83 9.02 -16.40
N LEU A 118 -14.20 9.60 -15.41
CA LEU A 118 -14.84 10.53 -14.48
C LEU A 118 -14.83 11.96 -15.06
N GLN A 119 -16.02 12.56 -15.14
CA GLN A 119 -16.26 13.89 -15.70
C GLN A 119 -17.08 14.75 -14.74
N ASN A 120 -16.45 15.36 -13.73
CA ASN A 120 -17.09 16.12 -12.65
C ASN A 120 -18.08 15.26 -11.87
N VAL A 121 -17.57 14.16 -11.31
CA VAL A 121 -18.32 13.18 -10.52
C VAL A 121 -18.22 13.49 -9.05
N SER A 122 -19.34 13.38 -8.35
CA SER A 122 -19.37 13.35 -6.88
C SER A 122 -20.19 12.13 -6.44
N ILE A 123 -19.55 11.17 -5.77
CA ILE A 123 -20.24 10.03 -5.16
C ILE A 123 -19.95 10.03 -3.67
N ASP A 124 -21.02 10.02 -2.86
CA ASP A 124 -20.97 9.77 -1.44
C ASP A 124 -21.68 8.46 -1.14
N CYS A 125 -21.02 7.55 -0.41
CA CYS A 125 -21.59 6.27 -0.02
C CYS A 125 -21.43 6.07 1.49
N SER A 126 -22.52 6.17 2.23
CA SER A 126 -22.46 6.22 3.70
C SER A 126 -22.05 4.92 4.37
N ASP A 127 -22.20 3.77 3.70
CA ASP A 127 -22.10 2.44 4.31
C ASP A 127 -21.36 1.40 3.46
N HIS A 128 -20.70 1.82 2.38
CA HIS A 128 -19.91 0.96 1.51
C HIS A 128 -18.86 1.77 0.73
N ALA A 129 -18.08 1.09 -0.15
CA ALA A 129 -17.20 1.74 -1.11
C ALA A 129 -18.02 2.58 -2.11
N ALA A 130 -17.60 3.82 -2.40
CA ALA A 130 -18.23 4.65 -3.43
C ALA A 130 -17.98 4.09 -4.85
N LEU A 131 -16.79 3.52 -5.08
CA LEU A 131 -16.48 2.73 -6.28
C LEU A 131 -16.04 1.32 -5.83
N PHE A 132 -16.84 0.32 -6.18
CA PHE A 132 -16.57 -1.08 -5.89
C PHE A 132 -16.34 -1.88 -7.16
N ILE A 133 -15.11 -2.29 -7.42
CA ILE A 133 -14.75 -3.22 -8.49
C ILE A 133 -14.81 -4.63 -7.91
N LYS A 134 -15.95 -5.27 -8.10
CA LYS A 134 -16.24 -6.60 -7.58
C LYS A 134 -15.59 -7.68 -8.44
N GLN A 135 -15.67 -7.53 -9.76
CA GLN A 135 -15.09 -8.44 -10.73
C GLN A 135 -14.82 -7.73 -12.05
N ALA A 136 -13.65 -7.97 -12.64
CA ALA A 136 -13.20 -7.64 -13.99
C ALA A 136 -11.83 -8.32 -14.21
N ASP A 137 -11.29 -8.32 -15.44
CA ASP A 137 -9.86 -8.55 -15.68
C ASP A 137 -9.05 -7.33 -15.17
N LYS A 138 -9.46 -6.14 -15.62
CA LYS A 138 -8.81 -4.88 -15.24
C LYS A 138 -9.76 -3.70 -15.35
N VAL A 139 -9.63 -2.74 -14.45
CA VAL A 139 -10.36 -1.47 -14.54
C VAL A 139 -9.40 -0.29 -14.70
N PHE A 140 -9.68 0.56 -15.69
CA PHE A 140 -9.02 1.84 -15.89
C PHE A 140 -9.94 2.96 -15.36
N LEU A 141 -9.51 3.65 -14.31
CA LEU A 141 -10.18 4.84 -13.78
C LEU A 141 -9.48 6.07 -14.35
N THR A 142 -10.09 6.64 -15.38
CA THR A 142 -9.55 7.77 -16.14
C THR A 142 -10.13 9.09 -15.63
N LEU A 143 -9.29 10.01 -15.21
CA LEU A 143 -9.68 11.36 -14.82
C LEU A 143 -9.65 12.27 -16.06
N ALA A 144 -10.82 12.67 -16.56
CA ALA A 144 -10.93 13.52 -17.75
C ALA A 144 -10.24 14.88 -17.50
N GLU A 145 -9.60 15.40 -18.52
CA GLU A 145 -8.88 16.67 -18.44
C GLU A 145 -9.78 17.83 -17.97
N GLY A 146 -9.27 18.63 -17.03
CA GLY A 146 -9.97 19.82 -16.52
C GLY A 146 -11.19 19.52 -15.65
N THR A 147 -11.38 18.26 -15.21
CA THR A 147 -12.49 17.88 -14.34
C THR A 147 -12.05 17.71 -12.87
N GLU A 148 -13.00 17.95 -11.98
CA GLU A 148 -12.85 17.76 -10.54
C GLU A 148 -13.82 16.68 -10.06
N ASN A 149 -13.29 15.62 -9.45
CA ASN A 149 -14.06 14.47 -9.01
C ASN A 149 -13.90 14.26 -7.51
N THR A 150 -14.94 13.74 -6.85
CA THR A 150 -14.92 13.45 -5.41
C THR A 150 -15.60 12.11 -5.15
N LEU A 151 -14.91 11.24 -4.41
CA LEU A 151 -15.47 9.99 -3.89
C LEU A 151 -15.30 9.99 -2.36
N SER A 152 -16.38 9.69 -1.65
CA SER A 152 -16.39 9.71 -0.18
C SER A 152 -17.10 8.49 0.38
N SER A 153 -16.70 8.09 1.59
CA SER A 153 -17.39 7.05 2.36
C SER A 153 -17.78 7.53 3.75
N GLY A 154 -18.80 6.88 4.32
CA GLY A 154 -19.14 7.04 5.73
C GLY A 154 -18.13 6.40 6.68
N SER A 155 -18.36 6.53 7.98
CA SER A 155 -17.46 6.07 9.04
C SER A 155 -17.59 4.58 9.39
N SER A 156 -18.52 3.85 8.78
CA SER A 156 -18.72 2.40 8.97
C SER A 156 -19.35 1.80 7.73
N TYR A 157 -19.06 0.54 7.48
CA TYR A 157 -19.63 -0.20 6.34
C TYR A 157 -20.61 -1.27 6.81
N ALA A 158 -21.75 -1.38 6.11
CA ALA A 158 -22.77 -2.41 6.32
C ALA A 158 -22.59 -3.55 5.31
N LEU A 159 -21.50 -4.33 5.48
CA LEU A 159 -21.08 -5.35 4.51
C LEU A 159 -21.87 -6.64 4.67
N GLY A 160 -22.24 -7.26 3.55
CA GLY A 160 -22.68 -8.64 3.49
C GLY A 160 -21.52 -9.63 3.62
N ASP A 161 -21.86 -10.93 3.76
CA ASP A 161 -20.84 -11.99 3.93
C ASP A 161 -19.85 -12.03 2.75
N ASP A 162 -20.32 -11.83 1.53
CA ASP A 162 -19.49 -11.86 0.31
C ASP A 162 -18.58 -10.63 0.18
N ASP A 163 -18.88 -9.54 0.89
CA ASP A 163 -18.20 -8.25 0.78
C ASP A 163 -17.47 -7.86 2.08
N SER A 164 -17.36 -8.80 3.04
CA SER A 164 -16.80 -8.58 4.38
C SER A 164 -15.37 -8.02 4.40
N ASN A 165 -14.65 -8.10 3.28
CA ASN A 165 -13.28 -7.59 3.14
C ASN A 165 -13.19 -6.21 2.46
N VAL A 166 -14.32 -5.56 2.15
CA VAL A 166 -14.32 -4.22 1.55
C VAL A 166 -13.97 -3.19 2.61
N ASP A 167 -12.89 -2.45 2.38
CA ASP A 167 -12.30 -1.54 3.36
C ASP A 167 -11.73 -0.25 2.77
N GLY A 168 -12.14 0.12 1.56
CA GLY A 168 -11.71 1.34 0.86
C GLY A 168 -12.87 2.11 0.23
N VAL A 169 -12.69 3.42 0.01
CA VAL A 169 -13.64 4.25 -0.76
C VAL A 169 -13.67 3.83 -2.22
N ILE A 170 -12.49 3.58 -2.78
CA ILE A 170 -12.28 2.85 -4.03
C ILE A 170 -11.73 1.49 -3.63
N PHE A 171 -12.47 0.44 -3.93
CA PHE A 171 -12.06 -0.91 -3.61
C PHE A 171 -12.15 -1.82 -4.83
N SER A 172 -11.02 -2.44 -5.17
CA SER A 172 -10.92 -3.33 -6.33
C SER A 172 -10.47 -4.73 -5.93
N ARG A 173 -11.11 -5.75 -6.49
CA ARG A 173 -10.67 -7.15 -6.46
C ARG A 173 -9.91 -7.56 -7.73
N ALA A 174 -9.80 -6.64 -8.67
CA ALA A 174 -9.10 -6.81 -9.94
C ALA A 174 -7.99 -5.77 -10.05
N ASP A 175 -7.15 -5.90 -11.06
CA ASP A 175 -6.17 -4.87 -11.42
C ASP A 175 -6.84 -3.49 -11.56
N LEU A 176 -6.25 -2.48 -10.92
CA LEU A 176 -6.72 -1.11 -11.00
C LEU A 176 -5.63 -0.19 -11.55
N THR A 177 -5.94 0.47 -12.66
CA THR A 177 -5.12 1.58 -13.17
C THR A 177 -5.86 2.90 -13.00
N MET A 178 -5.16 3.90 -12.44
CA MET A 178 -5.63 5.28 -12.33
C MET A 178 -4.80 6.16 -13.25
N ASN A 179 -5.44 6.83 -14.21
CA ASN A 179 -4.76 7.64 -15.22
C ASN A 179 -5.53 8.92 -15.59
N GLY A 180 -5.06 9.64 -16.60
CA GLY A 180 -5.66 10.91 -17.04
C GLY A 180 -4.96 12.13 -16.43
N SER A 181 -5.59 13.30 -16.55
CA SER A 181 -5.00 14.58 -16.11
C SER A 181 -5.93 15.43 -15.24
N GLY A 182 -7.16 14.97 -15.02
CA GLY A 182 -8.11 15.60 -14.08
C GLY A 182 -7.72 15.41 -12.63
N SER A 183 -8.58 15.86 -11.72
CA SER A 183 -8.38 15.72 -10.28
C SER A 183 -9.41 14.81 -9.62
N LEU A 184 -8.97 14.12 -8.55
CA LEU A 184 -9.79 13.25 -7.73
C LEU A 184 -9.50 13.49 -6.23
N ALA A 185 -10.53 13.91 -5.51
CA ALA A 185 -10.53 13.89 -4.05
C ALA A 185 -11.12 12.57 -3.55
N VAL A 186 -10.42 11.88 -2.64
CA VAL A 186 -10.90 10.67 -1.98
C VAL A 186 -10.92 10.89 -0.47
N ASN A 187 -12.12 10.82 0.13
CA ASN A 187 -12.31 11.05 1.56
C ASN A 187 -12.79 9.76 2.22
N ALA A 188 -11.90 9.07 2.92
CA ALA A 188 -12.18 7.84 3.63
C ALA A 188 -12.42 8.14 5.13
N ALA A 189 -13.65 8.07 5.57
CA ALA A 189 -13.96 8.18 6.99
C ALA A 189 -13.91 6.83 7.72
N TYR A 190 -13.96 5.69 7.01
CA TYR A 190 -13.91 4.35 7.59
C TYR A 190 -12.48 3.84 7.69
N LYS A 191 -11.89 3.34 6.61
CA LYS A 191 -10.55 2.79 6.60
C LYS A 191 -9.71 3.45 5.50
N HIS A 192 -9.47 2.73 4.41
CA HIS A 192 -8.55 3.15 3.36
C HIS A 192 -9.22 3.99 2.28
N ALA A 193 -8.44 4.80 1.59
CA ALA A 193 -8.95 5.57 0.46
C ALA A 193 -9.04 4.73 -0.82
N VAL A 194 -7.93 4.14 -1.26
CA VAL A 194 -7.86 3.32 -2.47
C VAL A 194 -7.22 1.97 -2.13
N VAL A 195 -7.91 0.90 -2.45
CA VAL A 195 -7.44 -0.48 -2.25
C VAL A 195 -7.59 -1.26 -3.54
N SER A 196 -6.51 -1.85 -4.03
CA SER A 196 -6.53 -2.96 -4.99
C SER A 196 -6.08 -4.24 -4.28
N LYS A 197 -6.85 -5.31 -4.42
CA LYS A 197 -6.47 -6.65 -3.93
C LYS A 197 -5.57 -7.39 -4.92
N ASP A 198 -5.16 -6.71 -5.97
CA ASP A 198 -4.22 -7.10 -7.01
C ASP A 198 -3.25 -5.95 -7.28
N ASP A 199 -2.88 -5.65 -8.51
CA ASP A 199 -2.01 -4.53 -8.86
C ASP A 199 -2.74 -3.17 -8.75
N LEU A 200 -2.03 -2.16 -8.23
CA LEU A 200 -2.42 -0.75 -8.32
C LEU A 200 -1.40 0.02 -9.16
N VAL A 201 -1.84 0.54 -10.30
CA VAL A 201 -0.99 1.33 -11.22
C VAL A 201 -1.51 2.76 -11.29
N VAL A 202 -0.62 3.76 -11.13
CA VAL A 202 -0.98 5.17 -11.31
C VAL A 202 -0.01 5.83 -12.29
N THR A 203 -0.54 6.35 -13.40
CA THR A 203 0.29 6.93 -14.46
C THR A 203 0.10 8.43 -14.66
N GLY A 204 -0.89 9.05 -14.02
CA GLY A 204 -1.18 10.48 -14.11
C GLY A 204 -2.30 10.90 -13.17
N GLY A 205 -2.77 12.12 -13.28
CA GLY A 205 -3.84 12.69 -12.46
C GLY A 205 -3.36 13.51 -11.28
N GLN A 206 -4.30 14.18 -10.61
CA GLN A 206 -4.06 14.95 -9.39
C GLN A 206 -4.94 14.38 -8.28
N TYR A 207 -4.34 13.99 -7.17
CA TYR A 207 -5.03 13.27 -6.11
C TYR A 207 -4.92 14.01 -4.77
N ALA A 208 -6.09 14.25 -4.14
CA ALA A 208 -6.19 14.75 -2.76
C ALA A 208 -6.84 13.66 -1.92
N ILE A 209 -6.04 12.96 -1.10
CA ILE A 209 -6.49 11.76 -0.37
C ILE A 209 -6.47 12.05 1.13
N LYS A 210 -7.58 11.74 1.80
CA LYS A 210 -7.69 11.80 3.25
C LYS A 210 -8.26 10.50 3.78
N ALA A 211 -7.56 9.87 4.73
CA ALA A 211 -7.97 8.62 5.38
C ALA A 211 -7.49 8.61 6.84
N GLU A 212 -8.19 9.33 7.73
CA GLU A 212 -7.78 9.52 9.12
C GLU A 212 -7.66 8.21 9.92
N ASN A 213 -8.44 7.17 9.55
CA ASN A 213 -8.49 5.87 10.22
C ASN A 213 -7.86 4.74 9.39
N GLY A 214 -7.14 5.06 8.34
CA GLY A 214 -6.55 4.08 7.44
C GLY A 214 -5.50 4.68 6.52
N GLY A 215 -5.21 3.98 5.43
CA GLY A 215 -4.17 4.35 4.50
C GLY A 215 -4.65 4.92 3.17
N GLY A 216 -3.70 5.41 2.39
CA GLY A 216 -3.96 6.14 1.15
C GLY A 216 -4.12 5.23 -0.06
N LEU A 217 -3.02 4.80 -0.65
CA LEU A 217 -2.95 3.97 -1.85
C LEU A 217 -2.42 2.58 -1.48
N TYR A 218 -3.27 1.56 -1.57
CA TYR A 218 -2.92 0.18 -1.25
C TYR A 218 -3.06 -0.72 -2.48
N GLY A 219 -1.98 -1.38 -2.85
CA GLY A 219 -1.97 -2.48 -3.81
C GLY A 219 -1.49 -3.75 -3.12
N LYS A 220 -2.22 -4.87 -3.22
CA LYS A 220 -1.77 -6.10 -2.56
C LYS A 220 -0.49 -6.60 -3.22
N ASP A 221 -0.53 -6.83 -4.52
CA ASP A 221 0.58 -7.45 -5.23
C ASP A 221 1.66 -6.43 -5.61
N CYS A 222 1.27 -5.24 -6.06
CA CYS A 222 2.20 -4.13 -6.20
C CYS A 222 1.50 -2.76 -6.21
N VAL A 223 2.30 -1.71 -5.98
CA VAL A 223 1.96 -0.33 -6.33
C VAL A 223 3.00 0.20 -7.30
N LYS A 224 2.57 0.58 -8.52
CA LYS A 224 3.43 1.20 -9.55
C LYS A 224 2.97 2.63 -9.81
N ILE A 225 3.84 3.63 -9.63
CA ILE A 225 3.52 5.03 -9.89
C ILE A 225 4.55 5.59 -10.86
N THR A 226 4.09 6.03 -12.04
CA THR A 226 4.98 6.63 -13.05
C THR A 226 4.75 8.11 -13.26
N GLY A 227 3.69 8.68 -12.70
CA GLY A 227 3.36 10.11 -12.77
C GLY A 227 2.18 10.46 -11.87
N GLY A 228 1.82 11.73 -11.89
CA GLY A 228 0.74 12.29 -11.09
C GLY A 228 1.21 13.23 -9.99
N ALA A 229 0.26 13.91 -9.36
CA ALA A 229 0.49 14.78 -8.21
C ALA A 229 -0.38 14.33 -7.04
N PHE A 230 0.22 14.13 -5.88
CA PHE A 230 -0.42 13.51 -4.73
C PHE A 230 -0.27 14.40 -3.50
N THR A 231 -1.41 14.72 -2.88
CA THR A 231 -1.48 15.25 -1.51
C THR A 231 -2.23 14.22 -0.68
N ILE A 232 -1.53 13.49 0.19
CA ILE A 232 -2.07 12.36 0.94
C ILE A 232 -1.89 12.61 2.43
N ALA A 233 -3.00 12.52 3.19
CA ALA A 233 -3.01 12.59 4.64
C ALA A 233 -3.73 11.38 5.22
N THR A 234 -3.03 10.54 5.99
CA THR A 234 -3.51 9.24 6.47
C THR A 234 -3.21 9.01 7.94
N GLY A 235 -4.03 8.18 8.58
CA GLY A 235 -3.80 7.70 9.95
C GLY A 235 -2.84 6.51 10.01
N THR A 236 -2.68 5.79 8.88
CA THR A 236 -1.67 4.73 8.71
C THR A 236 -0.77 5.06 7.53
N ASP A 237 -0.33 4.07 6.74
CA ASP A 237 0.60 4.29 5.63
C ASP A 237 -0.03 5.08 4.48
N ALA A 238 0.74 5.98 3.87
CA ALA A 238 0.22 6.76 2.75
C ALA A 238 0.22 5.94 1.44
N ILE A 239 1.27 5.16 1.17
CA ILE A 239 1.39 4.25 0.01
C ILE A 239 1.91 2.91 0.52
N GLN A 240 1.19 1.81 0.21
CA GLN A 240 1.58 0.48 0.68
C GLN A 240 1.37 -0.62 -0.35
N ALA A 241 2.33 -1.55 -0.43
CA ALA A 241 2.15 -2.87 -1.04
C ALA A 241 2.44 -3.94 0.01
N ASN A 242 1.51 -4.90 0.21
CA ASN A 242 1.53 -5.75 1.40
C ASN A 242 1.41 -7.26 1.16
N ASN A 243 1.73 -7.75 -0.05
CA ASN A 243 1.76 -9.18 -0.29
C ASN A 243 3.02 -9.82 0.33
N ALA A 244 2.82 -10.56 1.42
CA ALA A 244 3.87 -11.32 2.10
C ALA A 244 3.97 -12.78 1.62
N GLU A 245 3.12 -13.21 0.67
CA GLU A 245 3.03 -14.62 0.27
C GLU A 245 4.03 -14.99 -0.83
N LYS A 246 4.41 -14.02 -1.68
CA LYS A 246 5.30 -14.21 -2.82
C LYS A 246 6.43 -13.21 -2.84
N ALA A 247 7.64 -13.66 -3.08
CA ALA A 247 8.83 -12.83 -3.07
C ALA A 247 8.87 -11.77 -4.20
N ASP A 248 8.19 -12.00 -5.30
CA ASP A 248 8.08 -11.13 -6.47
C ASP A 248 6.86 -10.21 -6.44
N GLN A 249 6.11 -10.19 -5.33
CA GLN A 249 4.97 -9.32 -5.06
C GLN A 249 5.21 -8.51 -3.78
N GLY A 250 4.23 -7.66 -3.39
CA GLY A 250 4.36 -6.78 -2.23
C GLY A 250 5.39 -5.66 -2.44
N TYR A 251 5.70 -5.29 -3.67
CA TYR A 251 6.67 -4.24 -3.98
C TYR A 251 6.02 -2.90 -4.35
N VAL A 252 6.76 -1.83 -4.11
CA VAL A 252 6.42 -0.47 -4.57
C VAL A 252 7.47 0.00 -5.57
N TYR A 253 7.01 0.44 -6.74
CA TYR A 253 7.85 1.05 -7.77
C TYR A 253 7.38 2.46 -8.10
N ILE A 254 8.27 3.45 -8.01
CA ILE A 254 7.97 4.85 -8.35
C ILE A 254 9.05 5.36 -9.30
N SER A 255 8.65 5.78 -10.50
CA SER A 255 9.58 6.38 -11.46
C SER A 255 9.37 7.87 -11.69
N GLY A 256 8.29 8.45 -11.18
CA GLY A 256 7.97 9.88 -11.32
C GLY A 256 6.77 10.30 -10.50
N GLY A 257 6.47 11.57 -10.52
CA GLY A 257 5.37 12.17 -9.78
C GLY A 257 5.82 13.18 -8.72
N THR A 258 4.85 13.86 -8.12
CA THR A 258 5.07 14.80 -7.02
C THR A 258 4.22 14.38 -5.83
N PHE A 259 4.85 14.26 -4.67
CA PHE A 259 4.24 13.67 -3.48
C PHE A 259 4.37 14.61 -2.28
N ASP A 260 3.24 14.96 -1.68
CA ASP A 260 3.14 15.59 -0.36
C ASP A 260 2.40 14.61 0.55
N LEU A 261 3.17 13.89 1.37
CA LEU A 261 2.68 12.76 2.17
C LEU A 261 2.76 13.10 3.65
N THR A 262 1.62 13.01 4.34
CA THR A 262 1.53 13.02 5.80
C THR A 262 0.92 11.70 6.24
N ALA A 263 1.71 10.84 6.86
CA ALA A 263 1.32 9.51 7.30
C ALA A 263 1.38 9.38 8.83
N GLY A 264 0.42 8.67 9.40
CA GLY A 264 0.44 8.33 10.82
C GLY A 264 1.50 7.28 11.14
N THR A 265 1.71 6.34 10.21
CA THR A 265 2.76 5.34 10.24
C THR A 265 3.73 5.57 9.08
N ASP A 266 4.06 4.57 8.26
CA ASP A 266 5.07 4.69 7.21
C ASP A 266 4.53 5.50 6.00
N ALA A 267 5.32 6.43 5.46
CA ALA A 267 4.82 7.19 4.32
C ALA A 267 4.80 6.35 3.03
N VAL A 268 5.83 5.53 2.78
CA VAL A 268 5.85 4.54 1.70
C VAL A 268 6.38 3.23 2.25
N GLN A 269 5.56 2.19 2.20
CA GLN A 269 5.91 0.84 2.66
C GLN A 269 5.79 -0.18 1.54
N ALA A 270 6.81 -1.01 1.38
CA ALA A 270 6.78 -2.23 0.58
C ALA A 270 7.04 -3.44 1.48
N GLU A 271 6.24 -4.48 1.39
CA GLU A 271 6.48 -5.73 2.11
C GLU A 271 7.77 -6.40 1.65
N THR A 272 8.11 -6.27 0.38
CA THR A 272 9.33 -6.86 -0.21
C THR A 272 10.29 -5.78 -0.68
N VAL A 273 10.08 -5.18 -1.83
CA VAL A 273 11.01 -4.25 -2.48
C VAL A 273 10.40 -2.86 -2.65
N LEU A 274 11.12 -1.84 -2.21
CA LEU A 274 10.84 -0.45 -2.56
C LEU A 274 11.91 0.04 -3.54
N ARG A 275 11.49 0.38 -4.78
CA ARG A 275 12.37 0.98 -5.77
C ARG A 275 11.84 2.33 -6.23
N ILE A 276 12.68 3.36 -6.13
CA ILE A 276 12.36 4.72 -6.60
C ILE A 276 13.43 5.16 -7.59
N ASP A 277 13.01 5.35 -8.85
CA ASP A 277 13.87 5.81 -9.93
C ASP A 277 13.79 7.34 -10.14
N GLY A 278 12.72 8.01 -9.61
CA GLY A 278 12.53 9.44 -9.73
C GLY A 278 11.32 9.96 -8.94
N GLY A 279 11.05 11.24 -9.06
CA GLY A 279 9.95 11.93 -8.36
C GLY A 279 10.43 12.99 -7.37
N THR A 280 9.46 13.75 -6.84
CA THR A 280 9.71 14.77 -5.81
C THR A 280 8.84 14.48 -4.61
N PHE A 281 9.46 14.35 -3.43
CA PHE A 281 8.81 13.89 -2.21
C PHE A 281 8.99 14.91 -1.08
N GLN A 282 7.86 15.35 -0.52
CA GLN A 282 7.77 15.99 0.78
C GLN A 282 7.04 15.00 1.71
N ILE A 283 7.73 14.50 2.72
CA ILE A 283 7.24 13.44 3.59
C ILE A 283 7.27 13.88 5.05
N THR A 284 6.15 13.65 5.75
CA THR A 284 6.09 13.69 7.20
C THR A 284 5.42 12.41 7.68
N SER A 285 6.11 11.60 8.50
CA SER A 285 5.58 10.36 9.08
C SER A 285 5.65 10.40 10.61
N GLY A 286 4.62 9.88 11.28
CA GLY A 286 4.50 9.86 12.74
C GLY A 286 4.54 11.26 13.39
N GLY A 287 4.18 12.32 12.64
CA GLY A 287 4.29 13.71 13.11
C GLY A 287 5.72 14.29 13.08
N GLY A 288 6.67 13.57 12.49
CA GLY A 288 8.05 14.00 12.28
C GLY A 288 8.97 13.76 13.47
N SER A 289 10.26 14.06 13.28
CA SER A 289 11.36 13.77 14.21
C SER A 289 11.21 14.39 15.61
N ALA A 290 10.36 15.39 15.77
CA ALA A 290 10.03 15.96 17.09
C ALA A 290 9.18 15.03 17.94
N ASN A 291 8.47 14.06 17.32
CA ASN A 291 7.61 13.07 17.98
C ASN A 291 8.32 11.72 18.19
N ALA A 292 9.63 11.68 18.06
CA ALA A 292 10.40 10.45 18.29
C ALA A 292 10.08 9.88 19.66
N SER A 293 9.70 8.59 19.70
CA SER A 293 9.39 7.83 20.93
C SER A 293 10.64 7.17 21.55
N ILE A 294 11.82 7.71 21.26
CA ILE A 294 13.04 7.15 21.83
C ILE A 294 12.99 7.31 23.34
N ASP A 295 13.07 6.19 24.05
CA ASP A 295 13.26 6.19 25.50
C ASP A 295 14.62 6.77 25.82
N LYS A 296 14.65 8.09 26.04
CA LYS A 296 15.87 8.85 26.45
C LYS A 296 16.37 8.42 27.85
N SER A 297 15.84 7.37 28.42
CA SER A 297 16.34 6.77 29.64
C SER A 297 17.60 5.90 29.39
N GLY A 298 18.44 6.32 28.45
CA GLY A 298 19.76 5.74 28.25
C GLY A 298 20.54 5.74 29.57
N LYS A 299 20.76 4.57 30.10
CA LYS A 299 21.60 4.29 31.26
C LYS A 299 23.07 4.51 30.94
N ASP A 300 23.45 5.71 30.54
CA ASP A 300 24.81 6.21 30.59
C ASP A 300 24.99 7.06 31.85
N SER A 301 24.77 6.45 33.01
CA SER A 301 25.42 6.89 34.23
C SER A 301 26.76 6.21 34.28
N PRO A 302 27.89 6.96 34.22
CA PRO A 302 29.19 6.39 34.60
C PRO A 302 29.13 6.07 36.10
N GLY A 303 28.72 4.86 36.42
CA GLY A 303 28.77 4.33 37.78
C GLY A 303 30.19 4.16 38.25
N TRP A 304 30.70 5.15 38.95
CA TRP A 304 31.89 4.95 39.79
C TRP A 304 31.58 3.90 40.82
N GLY A 305 32.37 2.82 40.79
CA GLY A 305 32.21 1.67 41.60
C GLY A 305 32.13 1.95 43.11
N MET A 306 31.16 1.33 43.74
CA MET A 306 31.13 1.13 45.17
C MET A 306 30.97 -0.37 45.44
N TRP A 307 32.00 -0.95 46.05
CA TRP A 307 32.02 -2.33 46.52
C TRP A 307 30.97 -2.49 47.64
N GLY A 308 29.93 -3.28 47.34
CA GLY A 308 28.99 -3.80 48.31
C GLY A 308 28.72 -5.27 48.05
N PRO A 309 28.40 -6.12 49.08
CA PRO A 309 28.37 -7.57 48.91
C PRO A 309 27.20 -8.07 48.08
N GLN A 310 27.50 -9.04 47.21
CA GLN A 310 26.57 -9.77 46.35
C GLN A 310 25.36 -10.29 47.13
N SER A 311 24.18 -9.87 46.73
CA SER A 311 22.94 -10.61 46.91
C SER A 311 22.62 -11.33 45.60
N GLU A 312 22.56 -12.66 45.69
CA GLU A 312 22.08 -13.52 44.62
C GLU A 312 20.69 -13.06 44.18
N GLN A 313 20.55 -12.54 42.97
CA GLN A 313 19.27 -12.35 42.31
C GLN A 313 19.22 -13.20 41.05
N ASN A 314 18.22 -14.06 41.08
CA ASN A 314 17.66 -14.92 40.05
C ASN A 314 17.72 -14.33 38.65
N PRO A 315 18.08 -15.07 37.61
CA PRO A 315 17.94 -14.62 36.22
C PRO A 315 16.45 -14.63 35.87
N SER A 316 15.82 -13.49 36.00
CA SER A 316 14.47 -13.27 35.46
C SER A 316 14.59 -12.78 34.03
N GLN A 317 14.20 -13.67 33.14
CA GLN A 317 13.52 -13.40 31.87
C GLN A 317 13.87 -12.08 31.17
N ASP A 318 14.59 -12.22 30.07
CA ASP A 318 14.56 -11.25 28.98
C ASP A 318 13.10 -11.07 28.60
N ALA A 319 12.48 -10.02 29.13
CA ALA A 319 11.23 -9.53 28.61
C ALA A 319 11.58 -8.95 27.24
N GLU A 320 11.22 -9.68 26.19
CA GLU A 320 11.04 -9.15 24.86
C GLU A 320 10.15 -7.90 25.03
N SER A 321 10.73 -6.71 24.92
CA SER A 321 9.99 -5.49 24.89
C SER A 321 9.14 -5.57 23.60
N THR A 322 7.87 -5.91 23.77
CA THR A 322 6.87 -5.61 22.73
C THR A 322 6.78 -4.09 22.68
N ASP A 323 7.70 -3.48 21.93
CA ASP A 323 7.61 -2.08 21.58
C ASP A 323 6.41 -1.94 20.64
N THR A 324 5.26 -1.59 21.22
CA THR A 324 4.02 -1.29 20.52
C THR A 324 3.97 0.17 20.07
N SER A 325 5.12 0.85 19.98
CA SER A 325 5.18 2.13 19.28
C SER A 325 5.01 1.84 17.80
N ASP A 326 3.91 2.34 17.21
CA ASP A 326 3.68 2.25 15.77
C ASP A 326 4.87 2.90 15.06
N SER A 327 5.70 2.05 14.42
CA SER A 327 6.83 2.49 13.60
C SER A 327 6.33 3.46 12.53
N ALA A 328 6.99 4.61 12.39
CA ALA A 328 6.58 5.64 11.44
C ALA A 328 7.78 6.15 10.63
N LYS A 329 8.15 5.32 9.67
CA LYS A 329 9.30 5.55 8.79
C LYS A 329 8.92 6.41 7.57
N GLY A 330 9.90 7.09 7.02
CA GLY A 330 9.70 7.81 5.76
C GLY A 330 9.51 6.84 4.59
N LEU A 331 10.52 6.03 4.31
CA LEU A 331 10.53 4.99 3.29
C LEU A 331 10.92 3.68 3.93
N LYS A 332 10.12 2.61 3.69
CA LYS A 332 10.33 1.30 4.31
C LYS A 332 10.22 0.17 3.31
N ALA A 333 11.15 -0.78 3.39
CA ALA A 333 11.11 -2.03 2.64
C ALA A 333 11.39 -3.23 3.55
N GLY A 334 10.65 -4.33 3.36
CA GLY A 334 10.88 -5.56 4.09
C GLY A 334 12.15 -6.29 3.68
N ALA A 335 12.59 -6.15 2.41
CA ALA A 335 13.75 -6.89 1.90
C ALA A 335 14.80 -6.01 1.24
N SER A 336 14.42 -5.12 0.32
CA SER A 336 15.39 -4.29 -0.41
C SER A 336 14.81 -2.91 -0.74
N LEU A 337 15.58 -1.86 -0.46
CA LEU A 337 15.24 -0.49 -0.81
C LEU A 337 16.30 0.07 -1.77
N SER A 338 15.85 0.56 -2.94
CA SER A 338 16.73 1.13 -3.96
C SER A 338 16.27 2.53 -4.36
N LEU A 339 17.13 3.53 -4.15
CA LEU A 339 16.94 4.90 -4.62
C LEU A 339 17.91 5.17 -5.75
N ARG A 340 17.40 5.41 -6.96
CA ARG A 340 18.19 5.65 -8.18
C ARG A 340 18.12 7.10 -8.64
N GLY A 341 17.17 7.86 -8.11
CA GLY A 341 16.97 9.26 -8.44
C GLY A 341 15.89 9.87 -7.55
N GLY A 342 15.48 11.08 -7.88
CA GLY A 342 14.45 11.81 -7.15
C GLY A 342 14.98 12.85 -6.16
N THR A 343 14.05 13.64 -5.64
CA THR A 343 14.33 14.65 -4.61
C THR A 343 13.45 14.39 -3.41
N PHE A 344 14.07 14.26 -2.25
CA PHE A 344 13.40 13.88 -1.01
C PHE A 344 13.63 14.90 0.10
N SER A 345 12.54 15.31 0.74
CA SER A 345 12.53 16.01 2.01
C SER A 345 11.71 15.15 2.97
N ILE A 346 12.39 14.46 3.89
CA ILE A 346 11.77 13.51 4.81
C ILE A 346 11.93 14.01 6.23
N ASN A 347 10.82 13.98 6.99
CA ASN A 347 10.77 14.25 8.42
C ASN A 347 9.94 13.12 9.09
N SER A 348 10.62 12.16 9.70
CA SER A 348 10.04 10.94 10.29
C SER A 348 10.21 10.91 11.80
N SER A 349 9.27 10.34 12.52
CA SER A 349 9.41 10.11 13.97
C SER A 349 10.28 8.90 14.30
N ASP A 350 10.50 8.03 13.35
CA ASP A 350 11.41 6.87 13.36
C ASP A 350 12.43 7.07 12.22
N ASP A 351 12.95 6.01 11.58
CA ASP A 351 13.92 6.13 10.49
C ASP A 351 13.39 6.91 9.29
N SER A 352 14.24 7.71 8.66
CA SER A 352 13.84 8.35 7.39
C SER A 352 13.83 7.35 6.24
N ILE A 353 14.80 6.44 6.19
CA ILE A 353 14.91 5.36 5.20
C ILE A 353 15.25 4.07 5.92
N HIS A 354 14.44 3.04 5.74
CA HIS A 354 14.59 1.76 6.42
C HIS A 354 14.44 0.56 5.48
N SER A 355 15.31 -0.43 5.61
CA SER A 355 15.12 -1.76 5.04
C SER A 355 15.54 -2.82 6.06
N ASN A 356 14.72 -3.87 6.24
CA ASN A 356 15.13 -5.03 7.03
C ASN A 356 16.30 -5.80 6.38
N GLY A 357 16.52 -5.63 5.07
CA GLY A 357 17.63 -6.20 4.31
C GLY A 357 18.57 -5.11 3.80
N THR A 358 18.61 -4.88 2.49
CA THR A 358 19.58 -3.99 1.85
C THR A 358 19.01 -2.61 1.54
N VAL A 359 19.84 -1.57 1.67
CA VAL A 359 19.59 -0.23 1.12
C VAL A 359 20.67 0.10 0.09
N THR A 360 20.24 0.46 -1.12
CA THR A 360 21.12 0.88 -2.21
C THR A 360 20.72 2.27 -2.71
N ILE A 361 21.66 3.22 -2.68
CA ILE A 361 21.45 4.58 -3.16
C ILE A 361 22.45 4.85 -4.28
N THR A 362 21.96 4.93 -5.52
CA THR A 362 22.75 5.19 -6.72
C THR A 362 22.46 6.56 -7.34
N GLY A 363 21.65 7.40 -6.67
CA GLY A 363 21.34 8.75 -7.14
C GLY A 363 20.36 9.47 -6.23
N GLY A 364 19.97 10.67 -6.64
CA GLY A 364 18.99 11.49 -5.93
C GLY A 364 19.57 12.54 -4.98
N THR A 365 18.67 13.36 -4.46
CA THR A 365 18.97 14.40 -3.46
C THR A 365 18.07 14.21 -2.25
N LEU A 366 18.66 13.88 -1.10
CA LEU A 366 17.97 13.52 0.12
C LEU A 366 18.26 14.55 1.23
N SER A 367 17.21 15.11 1.80
CA SER A 367 17.26 15.95 2.99
C SER A 367 16.45 15.28 4.09
N LEU A 368 17.13 14.74 5.09
CA LEU A 368 16.55 13.85 6.08
C LEU A 368 16.56 14.51 7.47
N LYS A 369 15.43 14.34 8.18
CA LYS A 369 15.28 14.56 9.61
C LYS A 369 14.59 13.34 10.18
N SER A 370 15.25 12.69 11.10
CA SER A 370 14.83 11.42 11.66
C SER A 370 14.71 11.53 13.17
N GLY A 371 13.76 10.79 13.71
CA GLY A 371 13.65 10.57 15.16
C GLY A 371 14.60 9.50 15.65
N ASP A 372 14.98 8.57 14.76
CA ASP A 372 15.97 7.53 14.99
C ASP A 372 17.04 7.61 13.89
N ASP A 373 17.19 6.66 12.99
CA ASP A 373 18.25 6.65 12.00
C ASP A 373 17.89 7.47 10.73
N GLY A 374 18.87 8.20 10.19
CA GLY A 374 18.71 8.82 8.88
C GLY A 374 18.54 7.78 7.76
N VAL A 375 19.34 6.70 7.80
CA VAL A 375 19.29 5.55 6.89
C VAL A 375 19.64 4.30 7.67
N HIS A 376 18.73 3.34 7.74
CA HIS A 376 18.89 2.04 8.38
C HIS A 376 18.84 0.90 7.35
N ALA A 377 19.77 -0.04 7.44
CA ALA A 377 19.80 -1.25 6.64
C ALA A 377 20.16 -2.46 7.51
N GLY A 378 19.27 -3.47 7.57
CA GLY A 378 19.49 -4.65 8.39
C GLY A 378 20.66 -5.52 7.93
N ASP A 379 20.91 -5.61 6.62
CA ASP A 379 21.98 -6.43 6.06
C ASP A 379 23.15 -5.59 5.50
N ALA A 380 22.89 -4.66 4.58
CA ALA A 380 23.93 -3.88 3.93
C ALA A 380 23.42 -2.53 3.40
N LEU A 381 24.23 -1.48 3.58
CA LEU A 381 24.04 -0.17 3.00
C LEU A 381 25.10 0.08 1.93
N LEU A 382 24.66 0.35 0.69
CA LEU A 382 25.51 0.74 -0.43
C LEU A 382 25.12 2.13 -0.91
N ILE A 383 26.05 3.08 -0.88
CA ILE A 383 25.88 4.43 -1.42
C ILE A 383 26.94 4.62 -2.50
N GLU A 384 26.53 4.72 -3.76
CA GLU A 384 27.44 4.92 -4.89
C GLU A 384 27.45 6.37 -5.37
N GLU A 385 26.23 6.97 -5.48
CA GLU A 385 26.06 8.34 -5.98
C GLU A 385 24.92 9.03 -5.21
N GLY A 386 24.73 10.32 -5.45
CA GLY A 386 23.67 11.14 -4.85
C GLY A 386 24.19 12.14 -3.82
N THR A 387 23.27 12.93 -3.30
CA THR A 387 23.52 13.91 -2.23
C THR A 387 22.64 13.60 -1.05
N ILE A 388 23.24 13.30 0.10
CA ILE A 388 22.52 12.99 1.33
C ILE A 388 22.89 14.00 2.40
N LYS A 389 21.89 14.66 2.94
CA LYS A 389 22.03 15.58 4.08
C LYS A 389 21.11 15.10 5.20
N ILE A 390 21.68 14.63 6.28
CA ILE A 390 20.98 14.33 7.52
C ILE A 390 21.19 15.53 8.45
N SER A 391 20.11 16.22 8.80
CA SER A 391 20.17 17.41 9.66
C SER A 391 19.75 17.11 11.10
N GLN A 392 19.13 15.98 11.33
CA GLN A 392 18.76 15.45 12.62
C GLN A 392 18.65 13.93 12.51
N SER A 393 19.26 13.19 13.44
CA SER A 393 19.08 11.77 13.71
C SER A 393 19.47 11.50 15.16
N TYR A 394 19.11 10.35 15.69
CA TYR A 394 19.53 9.96 17.04
C TYR A 394 20.94 9.38 17.02
N GLU A 395 21.29 8.56 16.03
CA GLU A 395 22.63 8.01 15.79
C GLU A 395 23.26 8.53 14.51
#